data_54be35df05654020a777fc804e098676
#
_entry.id   54be35df05654020a777fc804e098676
#
_cell.length_a   1.000
_cell.length_b   1.000
_cell.length_c   1.000
_cell.angle_alpha   90.00
_cell.angle_beta   90.00
_cell.angle_gamma   90.00
#
_symmetry.space_group_name_H-M   'P 1'
#
loop_
_entity.id
_entity.type
_entity.pdbx_description
1 polymer ?
#
loop_
_entity_poly.entity_id
_entity_poly.type
_entity_poly.pdbx_seq_one_letter_code
_entity_poly.pdbx_strand_id
1 'polypeptide(L)'
;TNLAKTLKKSDLIIGNNVLAHVPDINDFVKGLKITLKTTGTITIEFPHLLNIIKENQFDTIYHEHFSYLSLYTLIQIFEKQELKIFDVEKLPTHGGSLRIYATHIENNDLEISKNVGNILNEEKEFGLFDMNIYAIFQEKANKVKYDLLEFLLQSKKENKKVVAYGAAAKGNTLLNYAGVKNDLIEFVVDKSPHKQGKYLPASHIPIVSEENISELKPDYILILPWNIKDEVIEQLSYIKEWNGKFVVAVPELEII
;
A
#
# COMPACT_ATOMS: atom_id res chain seq x y z
N THR A 1 16.00 -2.60 23.97
CA THR A 1 16.71 -3.37 25.02
C THR A 1 16.48 -2.83 26.44
N ASN A 2 16.34 -1.52 26.65
CA ASN A 2 16.04 -0.97 27.98
C ASN A 2 14.62 -1.28 28.45
N LEU A 3 13.62 -1.24 27.55
CA LEU A 3 12.23 -1.62 27.83
C LEU A 3 12.13 -3.07 28.35
N ALA A 4 12.83 -4.01 27.73
CA ALA A 4 12.81 -5.41 28.14
C ALA A 4 13.42 -5.67 29.54
N LYS A 5 14.25 -4.74 30.05
CA LYS A 5 14.81 -4.82 31.41
C LYS A 5 13.86 -4.26 32.47
N THR A 6 12.95 -3.37 32.08
CA THR A 6 12.05 -2.65 32.99
C THR A 6 10.61 -3.18 32.93
N LEU A 7 10.20 -3.77 31.82
CA LEU A 7 8.86 -4.32 31.62
C LEU A 7 8.86 -5.85 31.70
N LYS A 8 7.73 -6.42 32.14
CA LYS A 8 7.52 -7.87 32.04
C LYS A 8 7.41 -8.26 30.57
N LYS A 9 7.92 -9.45 30.20
CA LYS A 9 7.74 -10.02 28.88
C LYS A 9 6.26 -10.20 28.55
N SER A 10 5.90 -9.97 27.30
CA SER A 10 4.53 -10.00 26.79
C SER A 10 4.10 -11.42 26.39
N ASP A 11 2.84 -11.74 26.61
CA ASP A 11 2.22 -12.95 26.05
C ASP A 11 1.87 -12.78 24.59
N LEU A 12 1.53 -11.54 24.18
CA LEU A 12 1.16 -11.18 22.80
C LEU A 12 1.81 -9.85 22.42
N ILE A 13 2.39 -9.82 21.22
CA ILE A 13 2.89 -8.61 20.58
C ILE A 13 2.15 -8.46 19.24
N ILE A 14 1.56 -7.29 19.02
CA ILE A 14 0.82 -6.97 17.78
C ILE A 14 1.53 -5.82 17.07
N GLY A 15 1.78 -5.99 15.77
CA GLY A 15 2.35 -4.94 14.92
C GLY A 15 1.70 -4.92 13.55
N ASN A 16 0.74 -4.02 13.34
CA ASN A 16 0.08 -3.86 12.05
C ASN A 16 0.72 -2.69 11.29
N ASN A 17 1.13 -2.94 10.04
CA ASN A 17 1.73 -1.95 9.14
C ASN A 17 2.92 -1.17 9.75
N VAL A 18 3.75 -1.85 10.55
CA VAL A 18 4.94 -1.24 11.17
C VAL A 18 6.24 -1.81 10.60
N LEU A 19 6.25 -3.09 10.20
CA LEU A 19 7.48 -3.79 9.85
C LEU A 19 8.14 -3.22 8.59
N ALA A 20 7.34 -2.75 7.61
CA ALA A 20 7.84 -2.11 6.41
C ALA A 20 8.47 -0.72 6.67
N HIS A 21 8.14 -0.08 7.80
CA HIS A 21 8.56 1.27 8.15
C HIS A 21 9.82 1.34 9.03
N VAL A 22 10.40 0.20 9.40
CA VAL A 22 11.59 0.18 10.26
C VAL A 22 12.88 0.19 9.44
N PRO A 23 13.84 1.10 9.72
CA PRO A 23 15.09 1.16 8.97
C PRO A 23 15.98 -0.08 9.14
N ASP A 24 16.01 -0.66 10.34
CA ASP A 24 16.73 -1.90 10.66
C ASP A 24 15.74 -2.98 11.11
N ILE A 25 15.30 -3.77 10.14
CA ILE A 25 14.33 -4.85 10.36
C ILE A 25 14.90 -5.96 11.27
N ASN A 26 16.22 -6.23 11.21
CA ASN A 26 16.84 -7.25 12.03
C ASN A 26 16.89 -6.83 13.50
N ASP A 27 17.25 -5.58 13.81
CA ASP A 27 17.22 -5.05 15.17
C ASP A 27 15.80 -5.01 15.73
N PHE A 28 14.81 -4.63 14.89
CA PHE A 28 13.41 -4.63 15.28
C PHE A 28 12.93 -6.02 15.67
N VAL A 29 13.14 -7.04 14.82
CA VAL A 29 12.72 -8.43 15.09
C VAL A 29 13.46 -9.01 16.29
N LYS A 30 14.74 -8.69 16.48
CA LYS A 30 15.49 -9.01 17.70
C LYS A 30 14.84 -8.39 18.95
N GLY A 31 14.35 -7.16 18.83
CA GLY A 31 13.60 -6.48 19.90
C GLY A 31 12.31 -7.23 20.26
N LEU A 32 11.57 -7.72 19.26
CA LEU A 32 10.37 -8.53 19.45
C LEU A 32 10.70 -9.81 20.23
N LYS A 33 11.76 -10.55 19.84
CA LYS A 33 12.21 -11.75 20.57
C LYS A 33 12.50 -11.49 22.04
N ILE A 34 13.25 -10.41 22.33
CA ILE A 34 13.67 -10.08 23.69
C ILE A 34 12.46 -9.77 24.58
N THR A 35 11.42 -9.14 24.04
CA THR A 35 10.24 -8.70 24.78
C THR A 35 9.13 -9.74 24.87
N LEU A 36 9.19 -10.80 24.05
CA LEU A 36 8.22 -11.89 24.04
C LEU A 36 8.56 -12.95 25.11
N LYS A 37 7.54 -13.50 25.78
CA LYS A 37 7.66 -14.73 26.57
C LYS A 37 8.00 -15.92 25.66
N THR A 38 8.63 -16.96 26.18
CA THR A 38 8.96 -18.18 25.41
C THR A 38 7.76 -18.88 24.81
N THR A 39 6.59 -18.79 25.45
CA THR A 39 5.30 -19.32 24.99
C THR A 39 4.41 -18.25 24.34
N GLY A 40 4.93 -17.03 24.20
CA GLY A 40 4.16 -15.89 23.64
C GLY A 40 4.03 -15.94 22.12
N THR A 41 3.14 -15.12 21.60
CA THR A 41 2.86 -15.00 20.16
C THR A 41 3.11 -13.57 19.68
N ILE A 42 3.70 -13.45 18.50
CA ILE A 42 3.81 -12.19 17.74
C ILE A 42 2.85 -12.27 16.57
N THR A 43 2.08 -11.22 16.32
CA THR A 43 1.33 -11.04 15.05
C THR A 43 1.81 -9.79 14.35
N ILE A 44 2.19 -9.94 13.07
CA ILE A 44 2.64 -8.81 12.23
C ILE A 44 1.85 -8.82 10.93
N GLU A 45 1.25 -7.67 10.62
CA GLU A 45 0.57 -7.43 9.34
C GLU A 45 1.40 -6.49 8.48
N PHE A 46 1.51 -6.82 7.18
CA PHE A 46 2.26 -6.03 6.19
C PHE A 46 1.73 -6.28 4.77
N PRO A 47 1.87 -5.31 3.83
CA PRO A 47 1.55 -5.50 2.42
C PRO A 47 2.42 -6.60 1.80
N HIS A 48 1.79 -7.56 1.09
CA HIS A 48 2.48 -8.70 0.49
C HIS A 48 3.13 -8.33 -0.83
N LEU A 49 4.45 -8.51 -0.95
CA LEU A 49 5.21 -8.18 -2.17
C LEU A 49 4.63 -8.83 -3.42
N LEU A 50 4.13 -10.07 -3.32
CA LEU A 50 3.47 -10.75 -4.45
C LEU A 50 2.30 -9.93 -4.98
N ASN A 51 1.42 -9.43 -4.09
CA ASN A 51 0.28 -8.63 -4.49
C ASN A 51 0.70 -7.26 -5.03
N ILE A 52 1.75 -6.66 -4.47
CA ILE A 52 2.33 -5.40 -4.99
C ILE A 52 2.71 -5.56 -6.46
N ILE A 53 3.38 -6.65 -6.82
CA ILE A 53 3.82 -6.89 -8.21
C ILE A 53 2.66 -7.34 -9.10
N LYS A 54 1.83 -8.27 -8.61
CA LYS A 54 0.70 -8.85 -9.35
C LYS A 54 -0.32 -7.78 -9.75
N GLU A 55 -0.71 -6.96 -8.78
CA GLU A 55 -1.72 -5.90 -8.93
C GLU A 55 -1.09 -4.52 -9.26
N ASN A 56 0.16 -4.53 -9.71
CA ASN A 56 0.89 -3.34 -10.18
C ASN A 56 0.83 -2.14 -9.20
N GLN A 57 0.93 -2.40 -7.90
CA GLN A 57 0.80 -1.39 -6.83
C GLN A 57 2.11 -0.60 -6.61
N PHE A 58 2.76 -0.16 -7.70
CA PHE A 58 4.05 0.55 -7.63
C PHE A 58 3.97 1.89 -6.88
N ASP A 59 2.79 2.46 -6.78
CA ASP A 59 2.51 3.69 -6.04
C ASP A 59 2.63 3.52 -4.51
N THR A 60 2.76 2.29 -4.02
CA THR A 60 3.11 2.00 -2.63
C THR A 60 4.60 2.16 -2.35
N ILE A 61 5.44 2.37 -3.38
CA ILE A 61 6.88 2.56 -3.26
C ILE A 61 7.16 4.04 -2.97
N TYR A 62 7.24 4.38 -1.69
CA TYR A 62 7.54 5.73 -1.20
C TYR A 62 8.42 5.69 0.05
N HIS A 63 8.95 6.85 0.44
CA HIS A 63 10.03 7.02 1.41
C HIS A 63 9.79 6.45 2.82
N GLU A 64 8.52 6.24 3.22
CA GLU A 64 8.19 5.64 4.52
C GLU A 64 8.33 4.11 4.52
N HIS A 65 8.33 3.47 3.35
CA HIS A 65 8.48 2.02 3.22
C HIS A 65 9.95 1.67 2.94
N PHE A 66 10.66 1.20 3.96
CA PHE A 66 12.04 0.73 3.84
C PHE A 66 12.15 -0.67 3.25
N SER A 67 11.09 -1.48 3.37
CA SER A 67 11.07 -2.88 2.95
C SER A 67 9.77 -3.28 2.27
N TYR A 68 9.90 -4.12 1.24
CA TYR A 68 8.79 -4.77 0.54
C TYR A 68 8.97 -6.27 0.73
N LEU A 69 8.05 -6.91 1.47
CA LEU A 69 8.31 -8.18 2.12
C LEU A 69 7.50 -9.32 1.49
N SER A 70 8.19 -10.44 1.25
CA SER A 70 7.60 -11.75 0.99
C SER A 70 7.60 -12.59 2.26
N LEU A 71 6.77 -13.63 2.32
CA LEU A 71 6.81 -14.59 3.43
C LEU A 71 8.17 -15.29 3.51
N TYR A 72 8.74 -15.67 2.35
CA TYR A 72 10.06 -16.29 2.27
C TYR A 72 11.15 -15.45 2.95
N THR A 73 11.20 -14.15 2.64
CA THR A 73 12.18 -13.25 3.25
C THR A 73 11.96 -13.11 4.76
N LEU A 74 10.69 -13.04 5.20
CA LEU A 74 10.38 -12.91 6.63
C LEU A 74 10.76 -14.15 7.42
N ILE A 75 10.55 -15.36 6.88
CA ILE A 75 10.98 -16.60 7.53
C ILE A 75 12.49 -16.52 7.84
N GLN A 76 13.31 -16.12 6.87
CA GLN A 76 14.76 -16.00 7.06
C GLN A 76 15.13 -14.95 8.11
N ILE A 77 14.44 -13.79 8.12
CA ILE A 77 14.68 -12.74 9.11
C ILE A 77 14.33 -13.22 10.51
N PHE A 78 13.19 -13.90 10.68
CA PHE A 78 12.72 -14.38 11.96
C PHE A 78 13.57 -15.54 12.48
N GLU A 79 13.92 -16.51 11.65
CA GLU A 79 14.81 -17.62 11.99
C GLU A 79 16.18 -17.15 12.45
N LYS A 80 16.76 -16.14 11.79
CA LYS A 80 18.03 -15.52 12.21
C LYS A 80 17.96 -14.92 13.60
N GLN A 81 16.78 -14.55 14.08
CA GLN A 81 16.55 -14.05 15.44
C GLN A 81 15.96 -15.14 16.36
N GLU A 82 16.07 -16.43 15.99
CA GLU A 82 15.59 -17.58 16.75
C GLU A 82 14.08 -17.50 17.06
N LEU A 83 13.30 -16.97 16.11
CA LEU A 83 11.85 -17.01 16.06
C LEU A 83 11.41 -17.90 14.91
N LYS A 84 10.27 -18.57 15.03
CA LYS A 84 9.64 -19.29 13.92
C LYS A 84 8.29 -18.68 13.59
N ILE A 85 7.99 -18.58 12.30
CA ILE A 85 6.64 -18.26 11.81
C ILE A 85 5.89 -19.58 11.74
N PHE A 86 4.84 -19.72 12.55
CA PHE A 86 4.08 -20.95 12.63
C PHE A 86 2.75 -20.90 11.87
N ASP A 87 2.23 -19.69 11.57
CA ASP A 87 1.03 -19.55 10.74
C ASP A 87 1.05 -18.24 9.97
N VAL A 88 0.20 -18.15 8.91
CA VAL A 88 0.02 -16.97 8.09
C VAL A 88 -1.40 -16.95 7.51
N GLU A 89 -1.98 -15.76 7.41
CA GLU A 89 -3.26 -15.52 6.75
C GLU A 89 -3.16 -14.38 5.73
N LYS A 90 -3.99 -14.45 4.67
CA LYS A 90 -4.17 -13.38 3.70
C LYS A 90 -5.28 -12.44 4.16
N LEU A 91 -5.04 -11.15 4.03
CA LEU A 91 -6.01 -10.11 4.35
C LEU A 91 -6.24 -9.21 3.13
N PRO A 92 -7.47 -8.70 2.93
CA PRO A 92 -7.76 -7.80 1.81
C PRO A 92 -7.27 -6.36 2.05
N THR A 93 -6.75 -6.05 3.22
CA THR A 93 -6.29 -4.72 3.62
C THR A 93 -5.16 -4.22 2.70
N HIS A 94 -5.13 -2.91 2.44
CA HIS A 94 -4.08 -2.20 1.69
C HIS A 94 -3.78 -2.75 0.27
N GLY A 95 -4.73 -3.46 -0.34
CA GLY A 95 -4.55 -4.08 -1.65
C GLY A 95 -3.95 -5.50 -1.57
N GLY A 96 -4.04 -6.13 -0.39
CA GLY A 96 -3.61 -7.50 -0.12
C GLY A 96 -2.39 -7.58 0.80
N SER A 97 -2.66 -7.89 2.07
CA SER A 97 -1.65 -8.06 3.13
C SER A 97 -1.49 -9.51 3.53
N LEU A 98 -0.37 -9.81 4.17
CA LEU A 98 -0.22 -11.01 4.99
C LEU A 98 -0.20 -10.62 6.46
N ARG A 99 -0.79 -11.46 7.31
CA ARG A 99 -0.58 -11.46 8.75
C ARG A 99 0.12 -12.74 9.12
N ILE A 100 1.33 -12.62 9.66
CA ILE A 100 2.08 -13.76 10.18
C ILE A 100 1.86 -13.92 11.68
N TYR A 101 2.01 -15.15 12.14
CA TYR A 101 2.01 -15.55 13.54
C TYR A 101 3.35 -16.21 13.85
N ALA A 102 4.09 -15.64 14.80
CA ALA A 102 5.43 -16.12 15.14
C ALA A 102 5.58 -16.34 16.65
N THR A 103 6.51 -17.22 17.02
CA THR A 103 6.85 -17.55 18.39
C THR A 103 8.35 -17.87 18.48
N HIS A 104 8.86 -18.09 19.69
CA HIS A 104 10.22 -18.59 19.87
C HIS A 104 10.42 -19.95 19.21
N ILE A 105 11.60 -20.20 18.63
CA ILE A 105 11.90 -21.46 17.95
C ILE A 105 11.82 -22.66 18.91
N GLU A 106 12.11 -22.43 20.20
CA GLU A 106 12.06 -23.43 21.27
C GLU A 106 10.63 -23.80 21.71
N ASN A 107 9.61 -23.01 21.30
CA ASN A 107 8.22 -23.31 21.62
C ASN A 107 7.71 -24.45 20.74
N ASN A 108 7.73 -25.68 21.26
CA ASN A 108 7.30 -26.89 20.54
C ASN A 108 5.79 -27.14 20.59
N ASP A 109 5.03 -26.34 21.35
CA ASP A 109 3.57 -26.48 21.44
C ASP A 109 2.84 -26.00 20.18
N LEU A 110 3.52 -25.21 19.33
CA LEU A 110 2.98 -24.65 18.09
C LEU A 110 3.69 -25.24 16.88
N GLU A 111 2.99 -26.07 16.12
CA GLU A 111 3.47 -26.64 14.85
C GLU A 111 3.29 -25.64 13.70
N ILE A 112 4.11 -25.79 12.65
CA ILE A 112 3.98 -24.95 11.44
C ILE A 112 2.77 -25.40 10.64
N SER A 113 1.84 -24.49 10.40
CA SER A 113 0.61 -24.74 9.66
C SER A 113 0.86 -24.97 8.16
N LYS A 114 -0.09 -25.62 7.51
CA LYS A 114 -0.08 -25.80 6.04
C LYS A 114 -0.16 -24.46 5.29
N ASN A 115 -0.71 -23.41 5.91
CA ASN A 115 -0.82 -22.09 5.29
C ASN A 115 0.54 -21.52 4.93
N VAL A 116 1.56 -21.72 5.77
CA VAL A 116 2.93 -21.28 5.50
C VAL A 116 3.46 -21.92 4.21
N GLY A 117 3.32 -23.24 4.08
CA GLY A 117 3.74 -23.95 2.86
C GLY A 117 2.96 -23.51 1.62
N ASN A 118 1.66 -23.26 1.75
CA ASN A 118 0.81 -22.81 0.64
C ASN A 118 1.26 -21.44 0.11
N ILE A 119 1.51 -20.46 1.00
CA ILE A 119 1.97 -19.12 0.59
C ILE A 119 3.37 -19.18 -0.03
N LEU A 120 4.30 -19.97 0.54
CA LEU A 120 5.63 -20.14 -0.06
C LEU A 120 5.58 -20.73 -1.47
N ASN A 121 4.69 -21.72 -1.70
CA ASN A 121 4.49 -22.28 -3.03
C ASN A 121 3.89 -21.24 -3.99
N GLU A 122 2.93 -20.44 -3.56
CA GLU A 122 2.35 -19.36 -4.36
C GLU A 122 3.41 -18.31 -4.74
N GLU A 123 4.26 -17.88 -3.81
CA GLU A 123 5.37 -16.95 -4.09
C GLU A 123 6.34 -17.53 -5.13
N LYS A 124 6.66 -18.82 -5.01
CA LYS A 124 7.53 -19.53 -5.94
C LYS A 124 6.90 -19.69 -7.33
N GLU A 125 5.65 -20.13 -7.41
CA GLU A 125 4.92 -20.32 -8.67
C GLU A 125 4.69 -18.99 -9.39
N PHE A 126 4.47 -17.90 -8.64
CA PHE A 126 4.37 -16.56 -9.20
C PHE A 126 5.70 -16.06 -9.78
N GLY A 127 6.82 -16.60 -9.35
CA GLY A 127 8.16 -16.26 -9.85
C GLY A 127 8.85 -15.15 -9.05
N LEU A 128 8.53 -14.94 -7.76
CA LEU A 128 9.19 -13.89 -6.95
C LEU A 128 10.71 -14.03 -6.85
N PHE A 129 11.25 -15.21 -7.18
CA PHE A 129 12.70 -15.48 -7.21
C PHE A 129 13.35 -15.27 -8.57
N ASP A 130 12.56 -14.94 -9.60
CA ASP A 130 13.05 -14.63 -10.94
C ASP A 130 13.16 -13.11 -11.12
N MET A 131 14.35 -12.62 -11.46
CA MET A 131 14.60 -11.20 -11.70
C MET A 131 13.77 -10.62 -12.85
N ASN A 132 13.31 -11.45 -13.79
CA ASN A 132 12.47 -11.01 -14.89
C ASN A 132 11.13 -10.44 -14.42
N ILE A 133 10.54 -10.97 -13.33
CA ILE A 133 9.25 -10.46 -12.83
C ILE A 133 9.35 -8.98 -12.43
N TYR A 134 10.50 -8.55 -11.92
CA TYR A 134 10.73 -7.15 -11.51
C TYR A 134 10.92 -6.25 -12.73
N ALA A 135 11.54 -6.73 -13.81
CA ALA A 135 11.61 -5.99 -15.07
C ALA A 135 10.22 -5.80 -15.69
N ILE A 136 9.40 -6.85 -15.71
CA ILE A 136 8.00 -6.80 -16.15
C ILE A 136 7.18 -5.85 -15.28
N PHE A 137 7.40 -5.84 -13.96
CA PHE A 137 6.74 -4.89 -13.05
C PHE A 137 7.07 -3.44 -13.39
N GLN A 138 8.35 -3.14 -13.73
CA GLN A 138 8.75 -1.81 -14.17
C GLN A 138 8.04 -1.39 -15.48
N GLU A 139 7.91 -2.32 -16.44
CA GLU A 139 7.20 -2.05 -17.69
C GLU A 139 5.71 -1.76 -17.46
N LYS A 140 5.05 -2.53 -16.56
CA LYS A 140 3.66 -2.29 -16.17
C LYS A 140 3.49 -0.93 -15.48
N ALA A 141 4.40 -0.54 -14.60
CA ALA A 141 4.38 0.78 -13.97
C ALA A 141 4.53 1.91 -15.01
N ASN A 142 5.42 1.73 -16.00
CA ASN A 142 5.57 2.66 -17.10
C ASN A 142 4.30 2.76 -17.95
N LYS A 143 3.63 1.65 -18.20
CA LYS A 143 2.36 1.64 -18.95
C LYS A 143 1.31 2.48 -18.23
N VAL A 144 1.10 2.28 -16.93
CA VAL A 144 0.16 3.10 -16.12
C VAL A 144 0.50 4.59 -16.23
N LYS A 145 1.78 4.95 -16.13
CA LYS A 145 2.23 6.34 -16.34
C LYS A 145 1.79 6.89 -17.68
N TYR A 146 2.03 6.14 -18.76
CA TYR A 146 1.73 6.61 -20.11
C TYR A 146 0.24 6.69 -20.36
N ASP A 147 -0.54 5.68 -19.94
CA ASP A 147 -1.99 5.67 -20.07
C ASP A 147 -2.63 6.85 -19.31
N LEU A 148 -2.15 7.13 -18.07
CA LEU A 148 -2.62 8.28 -17.30
C LEU A 148 -2.30 9.61 -17.97
N LEU A 149 -1.09 9.78 -18.50
CA LEU A 149 -0.69 11.01 -19.20
C LEU A 149 -1.50 11.20 -20.48
N GLU A 150 -1.71 10.14 -21.27
CA GLU A 150 -2.51 10.19 -22.48
C GLU A 150 -3.95 10.61 -22.18
N PHE A 151 -4.58 9.99 -21.18
CA PHE A 151 -5.91 10.34 -20.69
C PHE A 151 -6.00 11.82 -20.27
N LEU A 152 -5.07 12.30 -19.45
CA LEU A 152 -5.08 13.67 -18.95
C LEU A 152 -4.87 14.70 -20.08
N LEU A 153 -3.92 14.43 -20.99
CA LEU A 153 -3.67 15.29 -22.14
C LEU A 153 -4.85 15.33 -23.10
N GLN A 154 -5.50 14.19 -23.36
CA GLN A 154 -6.69 14.14 -24.19
C GLN A 154 -7.86 14.89 -23.54
N SER A 155 -8.08 14.67 -22.24
CA SER A 155 -9.10 15.43 -21.49
C SER A 155 -8.86 16.95 -21.59
N LYS A 156 -7.61 17.40 -21.46
CA LYS A 156 -7.25 18.81 -21.58
C LYS A 156 -7.54 19.37 -22.98
N LYS A 157 -7.21 18.63 -24.06
CA LYS A 157 -7.50 19.01 -25.45
C LYS A 157 -9.00 19.14 -25.72
N GLU A 158 -9.79 18.31 -25.06
CA GLU A 158 -11.25 18.31 -25.17
C GLU A 158 -11.94 19.32 -24.23
N ASN A 159 -11.17 20.16 -23.52
CA ASN A 159 -11.65 21.08 -22.49
C ASN A 159 -12.43 20.41 -21.36
N LYS A 160 -12.12 19.15 -21.05
CA LYS A 160 -12.67 18.39 -19.95
C LYS A 160 -11.94 18.74 -18.64
N LYS A 161 -12.70 18.91 -17.57
CA LYS A 161 -12.19 19.20 -16.23
C LYS A 161 -11.88 17.91 -15.49
N VAL A 162 -10.65 17.75 -15.08
CA VAL A 162 -10.19 16.61 -14.26
C VAL A 162 -9.74 17.10 -12.91
N VAL A 163 -10.28 16.49 -11.85
CA VAL A 163 -9.85 16.67 -10.46
C VAL A 163 -9.47 15.31 -9.90
N ALA A 164 -8.79 15.29 -8.73
CA ALA A 164 -8.47 14.03 -8.07
C ALA A 164 -9.10 13.97 -6.68
N TYR A 165 -9.21 12.76 -6.14
CA TYR A 165 -9.68 12.49 -4.79
C TYR A 165 -8.66 11.69 -4.01
N GLY A 166 -8.34 12.13 -2.77
CA GLY A 166 -7.47 11.46 -1.82
C GLY A 166 -6.01 11.94 -1.85
N ALA A 167 -5.66 12.94 -1.04
CA ALA A 167 -4.29 13.44 -0.88
C ALA A 167 -3.45 12.52 0.03
N ALA A 168 -3.23 11.27 -0.41
CA ALA A 168 -2.46 10.25 0.28
C ALA A 168 -1.11 9.98 -0.39
N ALA A 169 -0.19 9.29 0.31
CA ALA A 169 1.16 9.00 -0.18
C ALA A 169 1.16 8.26 -1.53
N LYS A 170 0.31 7.25 -1.70
CA LYS A 170 0.14 6.51 -2.97
C LYS A 170 -0.15 7.45 -4.14
N GLY A 171 -1.19 8.28 -4.01
CA GLY A 171 -1.56 9.23 -5.05
C GLY A 171 -0.44 10.22 -5.37
N ASN A 172 0.26 10.70 -4.35
CA ASN A 172 1.40 11.57 -4.56
C ASN A 172 2.54 10.87 -5.31
N THR A 173 2.80 9.60 -5.02
CA THR A 173 3.79 8.78 -5.74
C THR A 173 3.40 8.62 -7.21
N LEU A 174 2.16 8.22 -7.49
CA LEU A 174 1.64 8.07 -8.84
C LEU A 174 1.78 9.35 -9.67
N LEU A 175 1.28 10.48 -9.12
CA LEU A 175 1.30 11.76 -9.83
C LEU A 175 2.73 12.27 -10.09
N ASN A 176 3.63 12.13 -9.12
CA ASN A 176 5.03 12.50 -9.30
C ASN A 176 5.76 11.59 -10.28
N TYR A 177 5.53 10.27 -10.22
CA TYR A 177 6.09 9.32 -11.18
C TYR A 177 5.63 9.60 -12.62
N ALA A 178 4.36 9.97 -12.78
CA ALA A 178 3.83 10.37 -14.08
C ALA A 178 4.24 11.80 -14.50
N GLY A 179 4.76 12.61 -13.59
CA GLY A 179 5.11 14.03 -13.86
C GLY A 179 3.90 14.95 -13.97
N VAL A 180 2.75 14.54 -13.41
CA VAL A 180 1.49 15.31 -13.44
C VAL A 180 1.59 16.50 -12.50
N LYS A 181 1.09 17.65 -12.96
CA LYS A 181 1.04 18.90 -12.20
C LYS A 181 -0.34 19.57 -12.29
N ASN A 182 -0.46 20.76 -11.71
CA ASN A 182 -1.70 21.53 -11.62
C ASN A 182 -2.24 22.06 -12.95
N ASP A 183 -1.50 21.92 -14.04
CA ASP A 183 -1.97 22.21 -15.40
C ASP A 183 -2.87 21.11 -15.99
N LEU A 184 -2.77 19.88 -15.46
CA LEU A 184 -3.55 18.72 -15.90
C LEU A 184 -4.62 18.31 -14.88
N ILE A 185 -4.40 18.53 -13.59
CA ILE A 185 -5.38 18.25 -12.50
C ILE A 185 -5.56 19.55 -11.72
N GLU A 186 -6.79 20.07 -11.67
CA GLU A 186 -7.05 21.39 -11.09
C GLU A 186 -6.84 21.39 -9.55
N PHE A 187 -7.30 20.36 -8.85
CA PHE A 187 -7.13 20.16 -7.43
C PHE A 187 -7.29 18.70 -7.00
N VAL A 188 -6.91 18.42 -5.77
CA VAL A 188 -7.17 17.13 -5.11
C VAL A 188 -8.08 17.39 -3.91
N VAL A 189 -9.15 16.62 -3.81
CA VAL A 189 -10.04 16.64 -2.63
C VAL A 189 -9.53 15.70 -1.56
N ASP A 190 -9.51 16.14 -0.31
CA ASP A 190 -9.23 15.28 0.84
C ASP A 190 -10.15 15.66 2.02
N LYS A 191 -10.69 14.66 2.73
CA LYS A 191 -11.56 14.87 3.90
C LYS A 191 -10.83 15.48 5.09
N SER A 192 -9.51 15.33 5.18
CA SER A 192 -8.74 15.80 6.32
C SER A 192 -8.61 17.32 6.32
N PRO A 193 -9.18 18.04 7.32
CA PRO A 193 -9.06 19.49 7.40
C PRO A 193 -7.61 19.95 7.62
N HIS A 194 -6.72 19.05 8.11
CA HIS A 194 -5.30 19.34 8.27
C HIS A 194 -4.52 19.38 6.95
N LYS A 195 -5.07 18.80 5.87
CA LYS A 195 -4.48 18.83 4.53
C LYS A 195 -5.06 19.93 3.66
N GLN A 196 -6.32 20.27 3.85
CA GLN A 196 -7.02 21.31 3.09
C GLN A 196 -6.29 22.66 3.23
N GLY A 197 -6.23 23.42 2.13
CA GLY A 197 -5.48 24.67 2.02
C GLY A 197 -3.98 24.48 1.84
N LYS A 198 -3.50 23.25 1.70
CA LYS A 198 -2.10 22.91 1.38
C LYS A 198 -1.97 22.41 -0.05
N TYR A 199 -0.78 21.98 -0.43
CA TYR A 199 -0.46 21.48 -1.75
C TYR A 199 0.15 20.10 -1.66
N LEU A 200 -0.08 19.25 -2.68
CA LEU A 200 0.66 18.01 -2.83
C LEU A 200 2.15 18.29 -3.03
N PRO A 201 3.04 17.55 -2.36
CA PRO A 201 4.48 17.68 -2.55
C PRO A 201 4.90 17.51 -4.01
N ALA A 202 5.82 18.34 -4.48
CA ALA A 202 6.43 18.38 -5.81
C ALA A 202 5.47 18.69 -6.98
N SER A 203 4.25 18.14 -7.01
CA SER A 203 3.25 18.45 -8.06
C SER A 203 2.63 19.85 -7.88
N HIS A 204 2.60 20.37 -6.65
CA HIS A 204 1.96 21.63 -6.26
C HIS A 204 0.45 21.71 -6.60
N ILE A 205 -0.23 20.57 -6.68
CA ILE A 205 -1.67 20.54 -6.88
C ILE A 205 -2.34 20.93 -5.55
N PRO A 206 -3.27 21.90 -5.53
CA PRO A 206 -3.91 22.36 -4.29
C PRO A 206 -4.84 21.27 -3.72
N ILE A 207 -4.89 21.18 -2.40
CA ILE A 207 -5.76 20.26 -1.65
C ILE A 207 -6.93 21.07 -1.10
N VAL A 208 -8.15 20.66 -1.47
CA VAL A 208 -9.39 21.35 -1.15
C VAL A 208 -10.41 20.44 -0.47
N SER A 209 -11.51 21.03 0.02
CA SER A 209 -12.64 20.30 0.57
C SER A 209 -13.55 19.72 -0.52
N GLU A 210 -14.47 18.83 -0.15
CA GLU A 210 -15.35 18.11 -1.08
C GLU A 210 -16.35 19.04 -1.79
N GLU A 211 -16.75 20.16 -1.15
CA GLU A 211 -17.68 21.13 -1.71
C GLU A 211 -17.22 21.68 -3.08
N ASN A 212 -15.90 21.77 -3.30
CA ASN A 212 -15.32 22.23 -4.57
C ASN A 212 -15.67 21.32 -5.76
N ILE A 213 -15.99 20.04 -5.51
CA ILE A 213 -16.48 19.14 -6.59
C ILE A 213 -17.84 19.63 -7.11
N SER A 214 -18.76 19.95 -6.20
CA SER A 214 -20.11 20.42 -6.58
C SER A 214 -20.10 21.80 -7.24
N GLU A 215 -19.16 22.65 -6.86
CA GLU A 215 -18.97 23.98 -7.45
C GLU A 215 -18.40 23.90 -8.87
N LEU A 216 -17.35 23.08 -9.06
CA LEU A 216 -16.67 22.94 -10.34
C LEU A 216 -17.42 22.05 -11.33
N LYS A 217 -18.12 21.01 -10.83
CA LYS A 217 -18.78 19.96 -11.62
C LYS A 217 -17.81 19.34 -12.65
N PRO A 218 -16.73 18.66 -12.19
CA PRO A 218 -15.72 18.10 -13.09
C PRO A 218 -16.30 16.99 -13.96
N ASP A 219 -15.75 16.83 -15.16
CA ASP A 219 -16.07 15.70 -16.05
C ASP A 219 -15.51 14.39 -15.51
N TYR A 220 -14.34 14.44 -14.86
CA TYR A 220 -13.66 13.27 -14.31
C TYR A 220 -13.12 13.50 -12.90
N ILE A 221 -13.27 12.48 -12.05
CA ILE A 221 -12.61 12.40 -10.74
C ILE A 221 -11.66 11.23 -10.74
N LEU A 222 -10.35 11.49 -10.72
CA LEU A 222 -9.29 10.49 -10.57
C LEU A 222 -9.20 10.05 -9.10
N ILE A 223 -9.59 8.81 -8.82
CA ILE A 223 -9.49 8.23 -7.48
C ILE A 223 -8.06 7.74 -7.25
N LEU A 224 -7.31 8.47 -6.42
CA LEU A 224 -5.93 8.13 -6.09
C LEU A 224 -5.82 6.94 -5.11
N PRO A 225 -6.65 6.82 -4.05
CA PRO A 225 -6.67 5.64 -3.19
C PRO A 225 -7.50 4.51 -3.82
N TRP A 226 -7.01 3.93 -4.91
CA TRP A 226 -7.70 2.90 -5.71
C TRP A 226 -8.20 1.70 -4.89
N ASN A 227 -7.55 1.38 -3.77
CA ASN A 227 -7.91 0.27 -2.89
C ASN A 227 -9.22 0.48 -2.09
N ILE A 228 -9.77 1.70 -2.11
CA ILE A 228 -11.08 2.05 -1.54
C ILE A 228 -11.96 2.72 -2.60
N LYS A 229 -11.76 2.38 -3.90
CA LYS A 229 -12.49 3.01 -5.01
C LYS A 229 -14.00 2.91 -4.85
N ASP A 230 -14.49 1.75 -4.42
CA ASP A 230 -15.93 1.50 -4.31
C ASP A 230 -16.58 2.41 -3.24
N GLU A 231 -15.91 2.59 -2.10
CA GLU A 231 -16.35 3.52 -1.04
C GLU A 231 -16.38 4.98 -1.55
N VAL A 232 -15.37 5.38 -2.32
CA VAL A 232 -15.30 6.73 -2.90
C VAL A 232 -16.38 6.93 -3.96
N ILE A 233 -16.63 5.95 -4.81
CA ILE A 233 -17.69 5.97 -5.83
C ILE A 233 -19.07 6.10 -5.18
N GLU A 234 -19.33 5.35 -4.12
CA GLU A 234 -20.57 5.44 -3.36
C GLU A 234 -20.75 6.82 -2.74
N GLN A 235 -19.70 7.31 -2.05
CA GLN A 235 -19.71 8.62 -1.41
C GLN A 235 -19.97 9.77 -2.38
N LEU A 236 -19.30 9.75 -3.54
CA LEU A 236 -19.38 10.83 -4.54
C LEU A 236 -20.39 10.54 -5.65
N SER A 237 -21.34 9.62 -5.43
CA SER A 237 -22.31 9.18 -6.44
C SER A 237 -23.14 10.32 -7.06
N TYR A 238 -23.24 11.46 -6.39
CA TYR A 238 -23.93 12.67 -6.84
C TYR A 238 -23.30 13.29 -8.11
N ILE A 239 -22.03 12.97 -8.46
CA ILE A 239 -21.43 13.48 -9.70
C ILE A 239 -22.14 13.01 -10.95
N LYS A 240 -22.93 11.93 -10.87
CA LYS A 240 -23.79 11.43 -11.96
C LYS A 240 -24.85 12.43 -12.37
N GLU A 241 -25.23 13.39 -11.51
CA GLU A 241 -26.22 14.44 -11.82
C GLU A 241 -25.80 15.35 -13.00
N TRP A 242 -24.47 15.47 -13.25
CA TRP A 242 -23.93 16.21 -14.39
C TRP A 242 -23.12 15.33 -15.36
N ASN A 243 -23.33 14.01 -15.34
CA ASN A 243 -22.61 13.02 -16.14
C ASN A 243 -21.09 12.94 -15.82
N GLY A 244 -20.66 13.32 -14.62
CA GLY A 244 -19.31 13.12 -14.14
C GLY A 244 -18.97 11.64 -14.03
N LYS A 245 -17.70 11.27 -14.29
CA LYS A 245 -17.21 9.90 -14.28
C LYS A 245 -16.04 9.76 -13.32
N PHE A 246 -15.86 8.55 -12.80
CA PHE A 246 -14.68 8.21 -12.02
C PHE A 246 -13.60 7.60 -12.90
N VAL A 247 -12.35 7.77 -12.49
CA VAL A 247 -11.19 7.19 -13.14
C VAL A 247 -10.28 6.60 -12.08
N VAL A 248 -9.74 5.41 -12.31
CA VAL A 248 -8.65 4.82 -11.55
C VAL A 248 -7.51 4.53 -12.51
N ALA A 249 -6.26 4.64 -12.04
CA ALA A 249 -5.10 4.41 -12.88
C ALA A 249 -4.37 3.09 -12.56
N VAL A 250 -4.55 2.55 -11.35
CA VAL A 250 -3.88 1.33 -10.85
C VAL A 250 -4.94 0.26 -10.58
N PRO A 251 -4.74 -1.01 -11.02
CA PRO A 251 -3.56 -1.58 -11.71
C PRO A 251 -3.42 -1.17 -13.18
N GLU A 252 -4.48 -0.71 -13.79
CA GLU A 252 -4.58 -0.17 -15.16
C GLU A 252 -5.64 0.93 -15.21
N LEU A 253 -5.56 1.79 -16.23
CA LEU A 253 -6.48 2.91 -16.36
C LEU A 253 -7.90 2.41 -16.72
N GLU A 254 -8.88 2.75 -15.88
CA GLU A 254 -10.28 2.42 -16.02
C GLU A 254 -11.13 3.68 -15.85
N ILE A 255 -12.11 3.90 -16.73
CA ILE A 255 -13.14 4.95 -16.62
C ILE A 255 -14.45 4.27 -16.24
N ILE A 256 -15.05 4.71 -15.13
CA ILE A 256 -16.22 4.11 -14.49
C ILE A 256 -17.41 5.06 -14.54
#